data_488e747f6720f0ce4b921c329e83faaa
#
_entry.id   488e747f6720f0ce4b921c329e83faaa
#
_cell.length_a   1.000
_cell.length_b   1.000
_cell.length_c   1.000
_cell.angle_alpha   90.00
_cell.angle_beta   90.00
_cell.angle_gamma   90.00
#
_symmetry.space_group_name_H-M   'P 1'
#
loop_
_entity.id
_entity.type
_entity.pdbx_description
1 polymer ?
#
loop_
_entity_poly.entity_id
_entity_poly.type
_entity_poly.pdbx_seq_one_letter_code
_entity_poly.pdbx_strand_id
1 'polypeptide(L)' 'IHPAHVPIINEEYGASDSELDRARRLIAAFDAAAADGAGAVAFEGSMIDLPVVIRAQRLLERAAAWARAAG' A
#
# COMPACT_ATOMS: atom_id res chain seq x y z
N ILE A 1 -4.43 27.12 -0.99
CA ILE A 1 -5.27 26.43 -0.21
C ILE A 1 -5.31 25.03 -0.52
N HIS A 2 -5.49 24.73 -1.70
CA HIS A 2 -5.64 23.40 -2.08
C HIS A 2 -4.45 22.53 -1.91
N PRO A 3 -3.23 22.95 -2.19
CA PRO A 3 -2.09 22.07 -2.01
C PRO A 3 -1.94 21.59 -0.60
N ALA A 4 -2.30 22.42 0.34
CA ALA A 4 -2.16 22.04 1.72
C ALA A 4 -3.16 20.98 2.10
N HIS A 5 -4.24 20.87 1.39
CA HIS A 5 -5.27 19.91 1.71
C HIS A 5 -4.88 18.50 1.32
N VAL A 6 -4.06 18.34 0.32
CA VAL A 6 -3.73 17.02 -0.17
C VAL A 6 -3.07 16.17 0.90
N PRO A 7 -2.04 16.65 1.60
CA PRO A 7 -1.47 15.86 2.68
C PRO A 7 -2.46 15.58 3.80
N ILE A 8 -3.33 16.52 4.10
CA ILE A 8 -4.30 16.32 5.15
C ILE A 8 -5.26 15.21 4.79
N ILE A 9 -5.68 15.20 3.55
CA ILE A 9 -6.59 14.18 3.07
C ILE A 9 -5.95 12.81 3.15
N ASN A 10 -4.67 12.72 2.81
CA ASN A 10 -3.95 11.47 2.92
C ASN A 10 -3.93 10.99 4.36
N GLU A 11 -3.78 11.88 5.29
CA GLU A 11 -3.79 11.53 6.70
C GLU A 11 -5.14 10.98 7.11
N GLU A 12 -6.20 11.54 6.58
CA GLU A 12 -7.54 11.05 6.89
C GLU A 12 -7.72 9.62 6.44
N TYR A 13 -7.11 9.25 5.35
CA TYR A 13 -7.17 7.88 4.89
C TYR A 13 -6.13 7.01 5.55
N GLY A 14 -5.27 7.61 6.35
CA GLY A 14 -4.26 6.85 7.04
C GLY A 14 -3.11 6.42 6.16
N ALA A 15 -2.94 7.08 5.02
CA ALA A 15 -1.89 6.70 4.09
C ALA A 15 -1.12 7.92 3.63
N SER A 16 0.20 7.88 3.81
CA SER A 16 1.11 8.87 3.26
C SER A 16 1.74 8.32 2.00
N ASP A 17 2.46 9.17 1.27
CA ASP A 17 3.15 8.72 0.07
C ASP A 17 4.14 7.60 0.37
N SER A 18 4.83 7.69 1.50
CA SER A 18 5.77 6.64 1.84
C SER A 18 5.07 5.34 2.21
N GLU A 19 3.89 5.42 2.81
CA GLU A 19 3.10 4.22 3.09
C GLU A 19 2.60 3.57 1.81
N LEU A 20 2.17 4.37 0.84
CA LEU A 20 1.73 3.86 -0.43
C LEU A 20 2.87 3.19 -1.19
N ASP A 21 4.04 3.81 -1.16
CA ASP A 21 5.22 3.24 -1.80
C ASP A 21 5.60 1.92 -1.13
N ARG A 22 5.57 1.88 0.19
CA ARG A 22 5.87 0.65 0.91
C ARG A 22 4.87 -0.44 0.56
N ALA A 23 3.59 -0.09 0.43
CA ALA A 23 2.57 -1.07 0.05
C ALA A 23 2.87 -1.67 -1.31
N ARG A 24 3.28 -0.86 -2.27
CA ARG A 24 3.63 -1.36 -3.60
C ARG A 24 4.82 -2.30 -3.54
N ARG A 25 5.85 -1.92 -2.78
CA ARG A 25 7.04 -2.75 -2.66
C ARG A 25 6.73 -4.07 -1.94
N LEU A 26 5.88 -4.00 -0.95
CA LEU A 26 5.47 -5.16 -0.19
C LEU A 26 4.73 -6.16 -1.09
N ILE A 27 3.81 -5.66 -1.90
CA ILE A 27 3.06 -6.51 -2.82
C ILE A 27 3.99 -7.14 -3.84
N ALA A 28 4.93 -6.37 -4.37
CA ALA A 28 5.88 -6.90 -5.34
C ALA A 28 6.76 -7.99 -4.73
N ALA A 29 7.20 -7.80 -3.48
CA ALA A 29 8.01 -8.79 -2.81
C ALA A 29 7.22 -10.09 -2.59
N PHE A 30 5.96 -9.97 -2.20
CA PHE A 30 5.13 -11.13 -1.99
C PHE A 30 4.86 -11.86 -3.30
N ASP A 31 4.57 -11.12 -4.37
CA ASP A 31 4.30 -11.72 -5.68
C ASP A 31 5.52 -12.49 -6.17
N ALA A 32 6.71 -11.95 -5.99
CA ALA A 32 7.92 -12.63 -6.41
C ALA A 32 8.13 -13.93 -5.62
N ALA A 33 7.86 -13.89 -4.31
CA ALA A 33 7.98 -15.08 -3.48
C ALA A 33 6.90 -16.11 -3.80
N ALA A 34 5.70 -15.63 -4.09
CA ALA A 34 4.60 -16.53 -4.43
C ALA A 34 4.87 -17.27 -5.73
N ALA A 35 5.57 -16.66 -6.66
CA ALA A 35 5.94 -17.31 -7.89
C ALA A 35 6.82 -18.53 -7.62
N ASP A 36 7.53 -18.53 -6.50
CA ASP A 36 8.34 -19.69 -6.08
C ASP A 36 7.57 -20.61 -5.14
N GLY A 37 6.30 -20.34 -4.92
CA GLY A 37 5.47 -21.18 -4.07
C GLY A 37 5.48 -20.81 -2.60
N ALA A 38 6.07 -19.69 -2.23
CA ALA A 38 6.13 -19.29 -0.83
C ALA A 38 4.78 -18.72 -0.38
N GLY A 39 4.34 -19.10 0.83
CA GLY A 39 3.12 -18.56 1.41
C GLY A 39 3.35 -17.33 2.26
N ALA A 40 4.60 -17.00 2.54
CA ALA A 40 4.96 -15.82 3.31
C ALA A 40 6.37 -15.41 2.93
N VAL A 41 6.69 -14.15 3.16
CA VAL A 41 8.00 -13.64 2.78
C VAL A 41 8.43 -12.58 3.79
N ALA A 42 9.73 -12.51 4.05
CA ALA A 42 10.25 -11.46 4.92
C ALA A 42 10.40 -10.16 4.15
N PHE A 43 9.95 -9.08 4.73
CA PHE A 43 10.02 -7.77 4.11
C PHE A 43 10.24 -6.74 5.20
N GLU A 44 11.36 -6.01 5.12
CA GLU A 44 11.73 -4.99 6.10
C GLU A 44 11.70 -5.53 7.53
N GLY A 45 12.18 -6.75 7.69
CA GLY A 45 12.27 -7.35 9.03
C GLY A 45 10.99 -7.96 9.56
N SER A 46 9.94 -7.97 8.77
CA SER A 46 8.65 -8.55 9.17
C SER A 46 8.23 -9.62 8.20
N MET A 47 7.47 -10.59 8.70
CA MET A 47 6.90 -11.60 7.83
C MET A 47 5.59 -11.10 7.27
N ILE A 48 5.41 -11.28 5.96
CA ILE A 48 4.21 -10.85 5.27
C ILE A 48 3.48 -12.08 4.76
N ASP A 49 2.19 -12.16 4.99
CA ASP A 49 1.35 -13.23 4.47
C ASP A 49 0.23 -12.62 3.65
N LEU A 50 -0.64 -13.48 3.14
CA LEU A 50 -1.70 -13.02 2.26
C LEU A 50 -2.63 -11.96 2.87
N PRO A 51 -3.08 -12.09 4.13
CA PRO A 51 -3.91 -11.02 4.71
C PRO A 51 -3.23 -9.66 4.71
N VAL A 52 -1.92 -9.62 4.94
CA VAL A 52 -1.18 -8.37 4.92
C VAL A 52 -1.16 -7.79 3.51
N VAL A 53 -0.96 -8.65 2.50
CA VAL A 53 -0.93 -8.23 1.12
C VAL A 53 -2.30 -7.69 0.69
N ILE A 54 -3.36 -8.35 1.10
CA ILE A 54 -4.71 -7.89 0.77
C ILE A 54 -4.96 -6.52 1.36
N ARG A 55 -4.51 -6.27 2.57
CA ARG A 55 -4.63 -4.96 3.19
C ARG A 55 -3.87 -3.90 2.42
N ALA A 56 -2.66 -4.23 1.98
CA ALA A 56 -1.86 -3.31 1.19
C ALA A 56 -2.54 -2.99 -0.14
N GLN A 57 -3.13 -4.00 -0.78
CA GLN A 57 -3.85 -3.80 -2.03
C GLN A 57 -5.04 -2.88 -1.83
N ARG A 58 -5.79 -3.07 -0.75
CA ARG A 58 -6.94 -2.24 -0.47
C ARG A 58 -6.54 -0.80 -0.19
N LEU A 59 -5.41 -0.62 0.48
CA LEU A 59 -4.90 0.72 0.74
C LEU A 59 -4.61 1.43 -0.57
N LEU A 60 -3.94 0.75 -1.50
CA LEU A 60 -3.62 1.35 -2.79
C LEU A 60 -4.88 1.63 -3.61
N GLU A 61 -5.85 0.73 -3.58
CA GLU A 61 -7.11 0.93 -4.29
C GLU A 61 -7.86 2.14 -3.76
N ARG A 62 -7.89 2.29 -2.45
CA ARG A 62 -8.58 3.40 -1.82
C ARG A 62 -7.89 4.72 -2.16
N ALA A 63 -6.58 4.73 -2.14
CA ALA A 63 -5.83 5.93 -2.48
C ALA A 63 -6.04 6.31 -3.94
N ALA A 64 -6.07 5.31 -4.83
CA ALA A 64 -6.30 5.56 -6.25
C ALA A 64 -7.71 6.10 -6.49
N ALA A 65 -8.69 5.53 -5.80
CA ALA A 65 -10.07 6.01 -5.92
C ALA A 65 -10.19 7.43 -5.43
N TRP A 66 -9.54 7.76 -4.33
CA TRP A 66 -9.54 9.11 -3.81
C TRP A 66 -8.90 10.08 -4.79
N ALA A 67 -7.76 9.70 -5.37
CA ALA A 67 -7.08 10.56 -6.32
C ALA A 67 -7.95 10.85 -7.54
N ARG A 68 -8.67 9.83 -8.02
CA ARG A 68 -9.56 10.03 -9.16
C ARG A 68 -10.72 10.94 -8.81
N ALA A 69 -11.27 10.78 -7.62
CA ALA A 69 -12.39 11.61 -7.20
C ALA A 69 -11.97 13.06 -6.98
N ALA A 70 -10.75 13.26 -6.48
CA ALA A 70 -10.25 14.59 -6.20
C ALA A 70 -9.77 15.29 -7.47
N GLY A 71 -9.32 14.50 -8.42
CA GLY A 71 -8.82 15.05 -9.67
C GLY A 71 -9.91 15.39 -10.62
#